data_d05ac41f90f55e81333b12ef6c4defcd
#
_entry.id   d05ac41f90f55e81333b12ef6c4defcd
#
_cell.length_a   1.000
_cell.length_b   1.000
_cell.length_c   1.000
_cell.angle_alpha   90.00
_cell.angle_beta   90.00
_cell.angle_gamma   90.00
#
_symmetry.space_group_name_H-M   'P 1'
#
loop_
_entity.id
_entity.type
_entity.pdbx_description
1 polymer ?
#
loop_
_entity_poly.entity_id
_entity_poly.type
_entity_poly.pdbx_seq_one_letter_code
_entity_poly.pdbx_strand_id
1 'polypeptide(L)'
;MPDLPDTNTIETDVQHAWLTIWLNRTESRNALNEQMTTELRNILEMVRDDRSVRGITLRGRGGVFCAGGDLKAFRSDFQGGVESKELVAAASRRAGELFRLVNEMPQVVVILVEGAAIAGGLGLACAGDLVVVTRESRFALTETTLGIAP
;
A
#
# COMPACT_ATOMS: atom_id res chain seq x y z
N MET A 1 -17.86 11.24 12.09
CA MET A 1 -16.48 10.78 11.77
C MET A 1 -16.50 9.27 11.77
N PRO A 2 -15.89 8.60 10.81
CA PRO A 2 -15.86 7.14 10.80
C PRO A 2 -15.17 6.62 12.08
N ASP A 3 -15.73 5.56 12.64
CA ASP A 3 -15.12 4.82 13.74
C ASP A 3 -14.15 3.81 13.12
N LEU A 4 -12.89 4.24 12.93
CA LEU A 4 -11.87 3.43 12.27
C LEU A 4 -11.34 2.35 13.20
N PRO A 5 -11.03 1.15 12.68
CA PRO A 5 -10.53 0.05 13.49
C PRO A 5 -9.11 0.33 14.00
N ASP A 6 -8.77 -0.26 15.13
CA ASP A 6 -7.37 -0.34 15.57
C ASP A 6 -6.55 -1.15 14.58
N THR A 7 -5.38 -0.65 14.24
CA THR A 7 -4.45 -1.26 13.27
C THR A 7 -3.05 -1.35 13.84
N ASN A 8 -2.27 -2.34 13.39
CA ASN A 8 -0.89 -2.55 13.85
C ASN A 8 0.15 -2.03 12.86
N THR A 9 -0.21 -1.98 11.56
CA THR A 9 0.72 -1.64 10.49
C THR A 9 0.38 -0.34 9.79
N ILE A 10 -0.72 0.29 10.20
CA ILE A 10 -1.25 1.53 9.64
C ILE A 10 -1.61 2.47 10.79
N GLU A 11 -1.37 3.75 10.59
CA GLU A 11 -1.92 4.81 11.43
C GLU A 11 -2.93 5.62 10.64
N THR A 12 -3.96 6.12 11.29
CA THR A 12 -4.98 6.96 10.67
C THR A 12 -5.25 8.21 11.48
N ASP A 13 -5.58 9.28 10.78
CA ASP A 13 -6.06 10.53 11.38
C ASP A 13 -7.12 11.16 10.48
N VAL A 14 -8.20 11.66 11.07
CA VAL A 14 -9.28 12.32 10.34
C VAL A 14 -9.42 13.76 10.81
N GLN A 15 -9.12 14.71 9.93
CA GLN A 15 -9.26 16.13 10.19
C GLN A 15 -10.03 16.82 9.06
N HIS A 16 -11.05 17.61 9.41
CA HIS A 16 -11.81 18.42 8.44
C HIS A 16 -12.36 17.63 7.24
N ALA A 17 -12.90 16.43 7.50
CA ALA A 17 -13.41 15.52 6.48
C ALA A 17 -12.31 14.95 5.55
N TRP A 18 -11.06 14.93 5.99
CA TRP A 18 -9.92 14.39 5.27
C TRP A 18 -9.26 13.28 6.09
N LEU A 19 -9.18 12.09 5.52
CA LEU A 19 -8.52 10.93 6.12
C LEU A 19 -7.06 10.88 5.68
N THR A 20 -6.14 10.88 6.64
CA THR A 20 -4.74 10.58 6.37
C THR A 20 -4.42 9.17 6.86
N ILE A 21 -3.81 8.38 5.99
CA ILE A 21 -3.39 6.99 6.24
C ILE A 21 -1.87 6.94 6.12
N TRP A 22 -1.19 6.48 7.16
CA TRP A 22 0.25 6.21 7.14
C TRP A 22 0.51 4.72 7.12
N LEU A 23 1.28 4.26 6.14
CA LEU A 23 1.93 2.95 6.22
C LEU A 23 2.98 3.04 7.33
N ASN A 24 2.91 2.15 8.32
CA ASN A 24 3.75 2.23 9.53
C ASN A 24 4.37 0.87 9.89
N ARG A 25 5.15 0.32 8.97
CA ARG A 25 6.08 -0.81 9.18
C ARG A 25 7.49 -0.35 8.86
N THR A 26 7.98 0.63 9.61
CA THR A 26 9.26 1.32 9.32
C THR A 26 10.46 0.38 9.33
N GLU A 27 10.45 -0.65 10.19
CA GLU A 27 11.47 -1.71 10.29
C GLU A 27 11.62 -2.54 9.00
N SER A 28 10.56 -2.64 8.21
CA SER A 28 10.56 -3.30 6.90
C SER A 28 10.38 -2.32 5.74
N ARG A 29 10.64 -1.01 5.98
CA ARG A 29 10.53 0.06 4.98
C ARG A 29 9.13 0.09 4.34
N ASN A 30 8.11 -0.13 5.14
CA ASN A 30 6.71 -0.18 4.74
C ASN A 30 6.42 -1.20 3.63
N ALA A 31 7.14 -2.34 3.63
CA ALA A 31 6.86 -3.42 2.70
C ALA A 31 5.46 -3.99 2.94
N LEU A 32 4.74 -4.24 1.85
CA LEU A 32 3.38 -4.77 1.86
C LEU A 32 3.39 -6.25 2.24
N ASN A 33 2.90 -6.55 3.43
CA ASN A 33 2.58 -7.91 3.86
C ASN A 33 1.05 -8.10 3.87
N GLU A 34 0.59 -9.31 4.16
CA GLU A 34 -0.83 -9.64 4.19
C GLU A 34 -1.60 -8.80 5.22
N GLN A 35 -1.02 -8.57 6.40
CA GLN A 35 -1.66 -7.76 7.44
C GLN A 35 -1.88 -6.32 6.97
N MET A 36 -0.83 -5.65 6.47
CA MET A 36 -0.94 -4.26 6.00
C MET A 36 -1.93 -4.12 4.84
N THR A 37 -1.91 -5.04 3.88
CA THR A 37 -2.84 -5.01 2.76
C THR A 37 -4.29 -5.23 3.21
N THR A 38 -4.51 -6.08 4.21
CA THR A 38 -5.84 -6.32 4.79
C THR A 38 -6.33 -5.10 5.59
N GLU A 39 -5.49 -4.55 6.45
CA GLU A 39 -5.83 -3.35 7.24
C GLU A 39 -6.15 -2.16 6.34
N LEU A 40 -5.33 -1.91 5.31
CA LEU A 40 -5.55 -0.83 4.34
C LEU A 40 -6.85 -1.02 3.57
N ARG A 41 -7.12 -2.25 3.10
CA ARG A 41 -8.38 -2.58 2.43
C ARG A 41 -9.58 -2.29 3.34
N ASN A 42 -9.56 -2.80 4.56
CA ASN A 42 -10.67 -2.65 5.51
C ASN A 42 -10.98 -1.18 5.78
N ILE A 43 -9.94 -0.34 5.95
CA ILE A 43 -10.12 1.12 6.12
C ILE A 43 -10.76 1.74 4.89
N LEU A 44 -10.27 1.44 3.70
CA LEU A 44 -10.80 1.99 2.45
C LEU A 44 -12.24 1.56 2.19
N GLU A 45 -12.56 0.28 2.39
CA GLU A 45 -13.92 -0.25 2.26
C GLU A 45 -14.88 0.40 3.24
N MET A 46 -14.45 0.61 4.49
CA MET A 46 -15.27 1.25 5.52
C MET A 46 -15.61 2.70 5.18
N VAL A 47 -14.67 3.45 4.64
CA VAL A 47 -14.89 4.88 4.32
C VAL A 47 -15.44 5.12 2.92
N ARG A 48 -15.51 4.09 2.08
CA ARG A 48 -15.92 4.20 0.68
C ARG A 48 -17.27 4.93 0.51
N ASP A 49 -18.26 4.56 1.31
CA ASP A 49 -19.61 5.12 1.26
C ASP A 49 -19.85 6.21 2.31
N ASP A 50 -18.86 6.52 3.13
CA ASP A 50 -18.94 7.55 4.16
C ASP A 50 -18.72 8.95 3.57
N ARG A 51 -19.81 9.68 3.36
CA ARG A 51 -19.78 11.05 2.82
C ARG A 51 -19.17 12.08 3.76
N SER A 52 -18.89 11.72 5.01
CA SER A 52 -18.17 12.60 5.93
C SER A 52 -16.66 12.64 5.61
N VAL A 53 -16.14 11.67 4.84
CA VAL A 53 -14.76 11.63 4.33
C VAL A 53 -14.77 12.06 2.87
N ARG A 54 -14.17 13.21 2.57
CA ARG A 54 -14.15 13.81 1.22
C ARG A 54 -12.86 13.53 0.45
N GLY A 55 -11.77 13.26 1.16
CA GLY A 55 -10.48 12.96 0.54
C GLY A 55 -9.62 12.10 1.45
N ILE A 56 -8.67 11.43 0.84
CA ILE A 56 -7.75 10.50 1.48
C ILE A 56 -6.33 10.88 1.10
N THR A 57 -5.44 10.94 2.08
CA THR A 57 -4.01 11.00 1.84
C THR A 57 -3.39 9.68 2.27
N LEU A 58 -2.62 9.04 1.40
CA LEU A 58 -1.81 7.87 1.71
C LEU A 58 -0.33 8.22 1.68
N ARG A 59 0.41 7.91 2.74
CA ARG A 59 1.83 8.20 2.87
C ARG A 59 2.54 7.16 3.74
N GLY A 60 3.88 7.21 3.81
CA GLY A 60 4.69 6.32 4.64
C GLY A 60 5.30 7.00 5.85
N ARG A 61 5.43 6.28 6.97
CA ARG A 61 6.29 6.68 8.09
C ARG A 61 7.75 6.34 7.79
N GLY A 62 8.68 6.96 8.53
CA GLY A 62 10.09 6.63 8.48
C GLY A 62 10.84 7.07 7.22
N GLY A 63 10.31 8.04 6.45
CA GLY A 63 10.99 8.60 5.27
C GLY A 63 11.06 7.65 4.07
N VAL A 64 10.22 6.61 4.04
CA VAL A 64 10.04 5.71 2.90
C VAL A 64 8.55 5.54 2.67
N PHE A 65 8.10 5.70 1.44
CA PHE A 65 6.71 5.44 1.12
C PHE A 65 6.40 3.93 1.24
N CYS A 66 6.99 3.12 0.37
CA CYS A 66 6.77 1.68 0.37
C CYS A 66 7.85 0.96 -0.45
N ALA A 67 8.47 -0.07 0.14
CA ALA A 67 9.52 -0.87 -0.50
C ALA A 67 9.00 -2.02 -1.36
N GLY A 68 7.68 -2.10 -1.58
CA GLY A 68 7.07 -3.18 -2.38
C GLY A 68 6.59 -4.36 -1.56
N GLY A 69 6.51 -5.54 -2.15
CA GLY A 69 6.12 -6.76 -1.45
C GLY A 69 7.12 -7.18 -0.39
N ASP A 70 6.65 -7.78 0.70
CA ASP A 70 7.52 -8.29 1.77
C ASP A 70 8.27 -9.55 1.32
N LEU A 71 9.53 -9.36 0.89
CA LEU A 71 10.38 -10.43 0.37
C LEU A 71 10.69 -11.53 1.41
N LYS A 72 10.54 -11.26 2.71
CA LYS A 72 10.74 -12.31 3.73
C LYS A 72 9.59 -13.31 3.69
N ALA A 73 8.36 -12.83 3.49
CA ALA A 73 7.22 -13.69 3.25
C ALA A 73 7.39 -14.48 1.93
N PHE A 74 7.89 -13.85 0.88
CA PHE A 74 8.19 -14.53 -0.40
C PHE A 74 9.32 -15.57 -0.30
N ARG A 75 10.35 -15.35 0.51
CA ARG A 75 11.48 -16.30 0.62
C ARG A 75 11.10 -17.62 1.27
N SER A 76 10.23 -17.64 2.25
CA SER A 76 9.70 -18.87 2.83
C SER A 76 8.91 -19.68 1.79
N ASP A 77 8.25 -19.00 0.89
CA ASP A 77 7.38 -19.58 -0.12
C ASP A 77 8.17 -20.08 -1.35
N PHE A 78 9.29 -19.43 -1.72
CA PHE A 78 10.13 -19.83 -2.87
C PHE A 78 10.89 -21.15 -2.68
N GLN A 79 11.04 -21.66 -1.46
CA GLN A 79 11.67 -22.97 -1.19
C GLN A 79 10.71 -24.16 -1.35
N GLY A 80 9.43 -23.92 -1.60
CA GLY A 80 8.33 -24.89 -1.59
C GLY A 80 7.85 -25.43 -2.96
N GLY A 81 8.50 -25.17 -4.08
CA GLY A 81 8.12 -25.77 -5.39
C GLY A 81 6.82 -25.19 -5.98
N VAL A 82 5.85 -26.07 -6.36
CA VAL A 82 4.61 -25.65 -7.05
C VAL A 82 3.71 -24.80 -6.16
N GLU A 83 3.61 -25.12 -4.87
CA GLU A 83 2.83 -24.36 -3.88
C GLU A 83 3.32 -22.90 -3.77
N SER A 84 4.60 -22.64 -3.97
CA SER A 84 5.15 -21.28 -3.94
C SER A 84 4.63 -20.40 -5.06
N LYS A 85 4.39 -20.95 -6.27
CA LYS A 85 3.84 -20.18 -7.40
C LYS A 85 2.40 -19.74 -7.15
N GLU A 86 1.61 -20.58 -6.51
CA GLU A 86 0.22 -20.27 -6.15
C GLU A 86 0.16 -19.18 -5.07
N LEU A 87 1.05 -19.23 -4.08
CA LEU A 87 1.14 -18.21 -3.02
C LEU A 87 1.58 -16.85 -3.60
N VAL A 88 2.58 -16.83 -4.48
CA VAL A 88 3.00 -15.60 -5.17
C VAL A 88 1.88 -15.04 -6.04
N ALA A 89 1.18 -15.89 -6.79
CA ALA A 89 0.04 -15.47 -7.61
C ALA A 89 -1.11 -14.93 -6.75
N ALA A 90 -1.38 -15.54 -5.60
CA ALA A 90 -2.39 -15.06 -4.65
C ALA A 90 -2.00 -13.69 -4.05
N ALA A 91 -0.73 -13.52 -3.66
CA ALA A 91 -0.23 -12.24 -3.15
C ALA A 91 -0.31 -11.13 -4.21
N SER A 92 0.06 -11.43 -5.46
CA SER A 92 -0.05 -10.49 -6.59
C SER A 92 -1.49 -10.11 -6.88
N ARG A 93 -2.43 -11.06 -6.83
CA ARG A 93 -3.86 -10.75 -6.98
C ARG A 93 -4.36 -9.83 -5.87
N ARG A 94 -4.03 -10.12 -4.60
CA ARG A 94 -4.41 -9.26 -3.46
C ARG A 94 -3.87 -7.84 -3.60
N ALA A 95 -2.63 -7.69 -4.05
CA ALA A 95 -2.05 -6.38 -4.31
C ALA A 95 -2.80 -5.66 -5.45
N GLY A 96 -3.07 -6.33 -6.56
CA GLY A 96 -3.82 -5.78 -7.68
C GLY A 96 -5.25 -5.36 -7.29
N GLU A 97 -5.94 -6.17 -6.47
CA GLU A 97 -7.26 -5.83 -5.93
C GLU A 97 -7.20 -4.59 -5.02
N LEU A 98 -6.16 -4.47 -4.18
CA LEU A 98 -5.96 -3.28 -3.36
C LEU A 98 -5.71 -2.04 -4.22
N PHE A 99 -4.86 -2.13 -5.25
CA PHE A 99 -4.57 -1.01 -6.14
C PHE A 99 -5.83 -0.58 -6.91
N ARG A 100 -6.63 -1.54 -7.36
CA ARG A 100 -7.91 -1.26 -7.97
C ARG A 100 -8.86 -0.57 -7.00
N LEU A 101 -8.95 -1.03 -5.75
CA LEU A 101 -9.79 -0.40 -4.73
C LEU A 101 -9.38 1.06 -4.51
N VAL A 102 -8.08 1.34 -4.37
CA VAL A 102 -7.56 2.71 -4.24
C VAL A 102 -7.97 3.59 -5.43
N ASN A 103 -7.84 3.06 -6.65
CA ASN A 103 -8.17 3.78 -7.88
C ASN A 103 -9.68 4.00 -8.07
N GLU A 104 -10.52 3.11 -7.53
CA GLU A 104 -11.99 3.17 -7.64
C GLU A 104 -12.65 3.88 -6.44
N MET A 105 -11.88 4.48 -5.54
CA MET A 105 -12.44 5.23 -4.41
C MET A 105 -13.23 6.45 -4.92
N PRO A 106 -14.44 6.70 -4.38
CA PRO A 106 -15.20 7.90 -4.74
C PRO A 106 -14.61 9.19 -4.13
N GLN A 107 -13.76 9.07 -3.11
CA GLN A 107 -13.00 10.17 -2.54
C GLN A 107 -11.77 10.47 -3.40
N VAL A 108 -11.31 11.70 -3.42
CA VAL A 108 -10.01 12.04 -4.01
C VAL A 108 -8.89 11.41 -3.20
N VAL A 109 -8.06 10.59 -3.85
CA VAL A 109 -6.92 9.93 -3.22
C VAL A 109 -5.62 10.61 -3.63
N VAL A 110 -4.95 11.21 -2.66
CA VAL A 110 -3.64 11.85 -2.81
C VAL A 110 -2.56 10.94 -2.22
N ILE A 111 -1.58 10.58 -3.01
CA ILE A 111 -0.43 9.82 -2.55
C ILE A 111 0.74 10.80 -2.30
N LEU A 112 1.28 10.78 -1.09
CA LEU A 112 2.48 11.53 -0.75
C LEU A 112 3.67 10.59 -0.68
N VAL A 113 4.60 10.72 -1.62
CA VAL A 113 5.80 9.90 -1.68
C VAL A 113 6.99 10.66 -1.11
N GLU A 114 7.45 10.24 0.04
CA GLU A 114 8.72 10.64 0.63
C GLU A 114 9.68 9.44 0.53
N GLY A 115 10.89 9.67 0.02
CA GLY A 115 11.87 8.59 -0.18
C GLY A 115 11.47 7.62 -1.28
N ALA A 116 11.44 6.33 -1.00
CA ALA A 116 11.32 5.30 -2.02
C ALA A 116 9.89 4.76 -2.19
N ALA A 117 9.47 4.59 -3.45
CA ALA A 117 8.31 3.81 -3.87
C ALA A 117 8.79 2.76 -4.88
N ILE A 118 8.93 1.52 -4.45
CA ILE A 118 9.61 0.46 -5.19
C ILE A 118 8.64 -0.69 -5.46
N ALA A 119 8.72 -1.30 -6.65
CA ALA A 119 7.95 -2.48 -7.03
C ALA A 119 6.45 -2.27 -6.78
N GLY A 120 5.78 -3.11 -6.01
CA GLY A 120 4.38 -2.93 -5.60
C GLY A 120 4.10 -1.60 -4.87
N GLY A 121 5.12 -0.96 -4.27
CA GLY A 121 5.01 0.38 -3.70
C GLY A 121 4.83 1.46 -4.78
N LEU A 122 5.47 1.30 -5.93
CA LEU A 122 5.22 2.15 -7.10
C LEU A 122 3.82 1.88 -7.67
N GLY A 123 3.40 0.61 -7.74
CA GLY A 123 2.03 0.26 -8.15
C GLY A 123 0.97 0.94 -7.28
N LEU A 124 1.16 0.89 -5.96
CA LEU A 124 0.27 1.57 -5.01
C LEU A 124 0.28 3.10 -5.21
N ALA A 125 1.46 3.69 -5.45
CA ALA A 125 1.58 5.12 -5.71
C ALA A 125 0.83 5.54 -6.99
N CYS A 126 0.90 4.75 -8.04
CA CYS A 126 0.20 5.00 -9.31
C CYS A 126 -1.31 4.78 -9.24
N ALA A 127 -1.83 4.18 -8.18
CA ALA A 127 -3.26 3.93 -8.02
C ALA A 127 -4.05 5.16 -7.53
N GLY A 128 -3.40 6.17 -6.97
CA GLY A 128 -4.06 7.41 -6.53
C GLY A 128 -4.38 8.37 -7.67
N ASP A 129 -5.26 9.34 -7.40
CA ASP A 129 -5.63 10.37 -8.36
C ASP A 129 -4.52 11.42 -8.54
N LEU A 130 -3.82 11.75 -7.47
CA LEU A 130 -2.71 12.69 -7.44
C LEU A 130 -1.52 12.10 -6.71
N VAL A 131 -0.33 12.27 -7.26
CA VAL A 131 0.92 11.86 -6.62
C VAL A 131 1.79 13.09 -6.40
N VAL A 132 2.07 13.37 -5.14
CA VAL A 132 2.99 14.44 -4.73
C VAL A 132 4.27 13.81 -4.19
N VAL A 133 5.40 14.27 -4.67
CA VAL A 133 6.70 13.65 -4.38
C VAL A 133 7.69 14.67 -3.84
N THR A 134 8.62 14.24 -3.02
CA THR A 134 9.80 15.08 -2.66
C THR A 134 10.85 14.98 -3.76
N ARG A 135 11.80 15.92 -3.78
CA ARG A 135 12.91 15.92 -4.75
C ARG A 135 13.79 14.69 -4.64
N GLU A 136 13.88 14.11 -3.45
CA GLU A 136 14.68 12.93 -3.12
C GLU A 136 13.95 11.61 -3.39
N SER A 137 12.69 11.68 -3.82
CA SER A 137 11.89 10.48 -4.09
C SER A 137 12.50 9.62 -5.20
N ARG A 138 12.45 8.31 -5.01
CA ARG A 138 13.01 7.32 -5.93
C ARG A 138 11.96 6.29 -6.29
N PHE A 139 11.91 5.94 -7.56
CA PHE A 139 10.95 5.01 -8.12
C PHE A 139 11.69 3.90 -8.88
N ALA A 140 11.30 2.65 -8.67
CA ALA A 140 11.89 1.53 -9.42
C ALA A 140 10.91 0.35 -9.49
N LEU A 141 10.95 -0.35 -10.61
CA LEU A 141 10.34 -1.66 -10.80
C LEU A 141 11.47 -2.71 -10.69
N THR A 142 11.59 -3.30 -9.53
CA THR A 142 12.68 -4.24 -9.21
C THR A 142 12.29 -5.70 -9.37
N GLU A 143 11.08 -5.99 -9.78
CA GLU A 143 10.54 -7.33 -9.99
C GLU A 143 11.38 -8.14 -10.97
N THR A 144 11.90 -7.49 -12.01
CA THR A 144 12.75 -8.14 -13.02
C THR A 144 14.06 -8.67 -12.44
N THR A 145 14.58 -8.09 -11.35
CA THR A 145 15.76 -8.61 -10.64
C THR A 145 15.50 -9.92 -9.90
N LEU A 146 14.21 -10.24 -9.69
CA LEU A 146 13.75 -11.48 -9.07
C LEU A 146 13.23 -12.48 -10.12
N GLY A 147 13.30 -12.15 -11.42
CA GLY A 147 12.81 -12.98 -12.51
C GLY A 147 11.27 -13.04 -12.61
N ILE A 148 10.57 -12.04 -12.07
CA ILE A 148 9.12 -11.90 -12.18
C ILE A 148 8.75 -10.63 -12.94
N ALA A 149 7.58 -10.64 -13.56
CA ALA A 149 7.06 -9.44 -14.24
C ALA A 149 6.58 -8.41 -13.20
N PRO A 150 6.76 -7.10 -13.47
CA PRO A 150 6.20 -6.04 -12.66
C PRO A 150 4.67 -5.96 -12.78
#